data_57026df7e1e800e60bd12b4bc8fabba4
#
_entry.id   57026df7e1e800e60bd12b4bc8fabba4
#
_cell.length_a   1.000
_cell.length_b   1.000
_cell.length_c   1.000
_cell.angle_alpha   90.00
_cell.angle_beta   90.00
_cell.angle_gamma   90.00
#
_symmetry.space_group_name_H-M   'P 1'
#
loop_
_entity.id
_entity.type
_entity.pdbx_description
1 polymer ?
#
loop_
_entity_poly.entity_id
_entity_poly.type
_entity_poly.pdbx_seq_one_letter_code
_entity_poly.pdbx_strand_id
1 'polypeptide(L)'
;MIEEKKEKCIEQSEEQFNIQEILFRCLVHWPWFVFSVIVCIACAWGYLRLTTPVYNISATVLIKDDKKGGGTSMSSELERMGLDGFVSSSSNVDNEIEVLRSKSLSGEVVNNLGLFVTYIDEDEFPKKELYQTSPVLVSLTPQEADKLPGRMEVAMTLQPTGVMDVQMRVGEKEYRRQFEKLPAVFPTDEGTVAFFANNDTLSAVRPENVTKERHITAFINRPFSVAKGYANSLSIAPTSKTTSVVVISLKNTNPRRGKDFINKLLEMYNINANNDKNEVAQKTAEFIDERIGIISKELGSTEQDLENFKRTAGITDLSSEAQIALTGNAEYEKKRVENQTQIN
;
A
#
# COMPACT_ATOMS: atom_id res chain seq x y z
N MET A 1 -68.33 -41.05 -39.84
CA MET A 1 -68.44 -39.64 -40.37
C MET A 1 -68.15 -38.59 -39.32
N ILE A 2 -67.87 -38.90 -38.06
CA ILE A 2 -67.46 -37.92 -37.06
C ILE A 2 -65.99 -38.09 -36.68
N GLU A 3 -65.38 -39.25 -36.85
CA GLU A 3 -63.95 -39.51 -36.59
C GLU A 3 -63.04 -39.02 -37.74
N GLU A 4 -63.50 -39.10 -38.99
CA GLU A 4 -62.73 -38.62 -40.15
C GLU A 4 -62.57 -37.08 -40.21
N LYS A 5 -63.44 -36.35 -39.48
CA LYS A 5 -63.35 -34.88 -39.39
C LYS A 5 -62.42 -34.40 -38.26
N LYS A 6 -62.03 -35.27 -37.35
CA LYS A 6 -61.10 -34.98 -36.25
C LYS A 6 -59.65 -35.19 -36.64
N GLU A 7 -59.36 -36.14 -37.54
CA GLU A 7 -58.00 -36.36 -38.05
C GLU A 7 -57.55 -35.24 -39.01
N LYS A 8 -58.47 -34.66 -39.77
CA LYS A 8 -58.16 -33.53 -40.66
C LYS A 8 -57.88 -32.18 -39.97
N CYS A 9 -58.21 -32.04 -38.70
CA CYS A 9 -57.93 -30.83 -37.89
C CYS A 9 -56.61 -30.88 -37.12
N ILE A 10 -55.96 -32.04 -37.05
CA ILE A 10 -54.66 -32.19 -36.31
C ILE A 10 -53.44 -32.04 -37.26
N GLU A 11 -53.71 -32.22 -38.58
CA GLU A 11 -52.63 -32.14 -39.60
C GLU A 11 -52.28 -30.71 -40.10
N GLN A 12 -52.85 -29.66 -39.50
CA GLN A 12 -52.70 -28.29 -39.96
C GLN A 12 -51.94 -27.35 -39.00
N SER A 13 -51.04 -27.86 -38.17
CA SER A 13 -50.18 -26.99 -37.37
C SER A 13 -48.71 -27.48 -37.25
N GLU A 14 -48.20 -28.17 -38.23
CA GLU A 14 -46.76 -28.15 -38.46
C GLU A 14 -46.45 -26.96 -39.35
N GLU A 15 -46.31 -25.76 -38.73
CA GLU A 15 -45.63 -24.63 -39.36
C GLU A 15 -44.22 -25.09 -39.65
N GLN A 16 -44.02 -25.60 -40.88
CA GLN A 16 -42.70 -25.78 -41.43
C GLN A 16 -42.05 -24.40 -41.43
N PHE A 17 -41.12 -24.19 -40.51
CA PHE A 17 -40.25 -23.03 -40.48
C PHE A 17 -39.51 -22.95 -41.81
N ASN A 18 -40.11 -22.25 -42.77
CA ASN A 18 -39.58 -22.08 -44.11
C ASN A 18 -38.46 -21.02 -44.02
N ILE A 19 -37.24 -21.49 -43.74
CA ILE A 19 -36.04 -20.64 -43.63
C ILE A 19 -35.90 -19.73 -44.86
N GLN A 20 -36.32 -20.19 -46.02
CA GLN A 20 -36.29 -19.41 -47.28
C GLN A 20 -37.28 -18.23 -47.24
N GLU A 21 -38.46 -18.39 -46.64
CA GLU A 21 -39.46 -17.32 -46.54
C GLU A 21 -39.05 -16.23 -45.53
N ILE A 22 -38.40 -16.67 -44.43
CA ILE A 22 -37.81 -15.76 -43.44
C ILE A 22 -36.63 -14.96 -44.04
N LEU A 23 -35.76 -15.65 -44.79
CA LEU A 23 -34.66 -15.00 -45.53
C LEU A 23 -35.16 -13.98 -46.54
N PHE A 24 -36.21 -14.32 -47.30
CA PHE A 24 -36.78 -13.41 -48.28
C PHE A 24 -37.44 -12.18 -47.65
N ARG A 25 -38.14 -12.34 -46.51
CA ARG A 25 -38.68 -11.23 -45.73
C ARG A 25 -37.58 -10.36 -45.15
N CYS A 26 -36.49 -10.93 -44.66
CA CYS A 26 -35.31 -10.17 -44.25
C CYS A 26 -34.66 -9.40 -45.37
N LEU A 27 -34.57 -9.98 -46.58
CA LEU A 27 -34.02 -9.30 -47.77
C LEU A 27 -34.86 -8.13 -48.22
N VAL A 28 -36.18 -8.24 -48.16
CA VAL A 28 -37.10 -7.15 -48.52
C VAL A 28 -37.00 -5.95 -47.54
N HIS A 29 -36.74 -6.24 -46.27
CA HIS A 29 -36.60 -5.21 -45.23
C HIS A 29 -35.14 -4.83 -44.92
N TRP A 30 -34.19 -5.20 -45.79
CA TRP A 30 -32.76 -4.92 -45.55
C TRP A 30 -32.44 -3.44 -45.26
N PRO A 31 -33.12 -2.43 -45.86
CA PRO A 31 -32.81 -1.04 -45.53
C PRO A 31 -33.14 -0.68 -44.08
N TRP A 32 -34.17 -1.30 -43.48
CA TRP A 32 -34.45 -1.14 -42.05
C TRP A 32 -33.38 -1.75 -41.16
N PHE A 33 -32.80 -2.88 -41.60
CA PHE A 33 -31.70 -3.50 -40.91
C PHE A 33 -30.44 -2.63 -40.97
N VAL A 34 -30.11 -2.08 -42.14
CA VAL A 34 -28.98 -1.16 -42.30
C VAL A 34 -29.20 0.11 -41.47
N PHE A 35 -30.42 0.66 -41.46
CA PHE A 35 -30.74 1.83 -40.64
C PHE A 35 -30.56 1.53 -39.15
N SER A 36 -31.02 0.38 -38.64
CA SER A 36 -30.80 -0.06 -37.25
C SER A 36 -29.32 -0.19 -36.89
N VAL A 37 -28.52 -0.78 -37.78
CA VAL A 37 -27.07 -0.91 -37.60
C VAL A 37 -26.40 0.49 -37.57
N ILE A 38 -26.78 1.40 -38.42
CA ILE A 38 -26.25 2.78 -38.42
C ILE A 38 -26.59 3.48 -37.09
N VAL A 39 -27.84 3.35 -36.64
CA VAL A 39 -28.27 3.92 -35.34
C VAL A 39 -27.49 3.31 -34.16
N CYS A 40 -27.30 1.99 -34.15
CA CYS A 40 -26.50 1.32 -33.11
C CYS A 40 -25.04 1.79 -33.13
N ILE A 41 -24.41 1.94 -34.30
CA ILE A 41 -23.04 2.44 -34.46
C ILE A 41 -22.95 3.89 -33.96
N ALA A 42 -23.93 4.74 -34.32
CA ALA A 42 -23.98 6.14 -33.90
C ALA A 42 -24.14 6.23 -32.37
N CYS A 43 -25.01 5.42 -31.77
CA CYS A 43 -25.17 5.34 -30.32
C CYS A 43 -23.89 4.83 -29.63
N ALA A 44 -23.26 3.80 -30.18
CA ALA A 44 -22.00 3.25 -29.65
C ALA A 44 -20.86 4.28 -29.73
N TRP A 45 -20.76 4.99 -30.88
CA TRP A 45 -19.78 6.06 -31.05
C TRP A 45 -20.01 7.20 -30.07
N GLY A 46 -21.29 7.65 -29.93
CA GLY A 46 -21.67 8.65 -28.93
C GLY A 46 -21.34 8.23 -27.50
N TYR A 47 -21.65 6.98 -27.14
CA TYR A 47 -21.30 6.43 -25.83
C TYR A 47 -19.78 6.43 -25.58
N LEU A 48 -18.99 5.94 -26.55
CA LEU A 48 -17.52 5.92 -26.44
C LEU A 48 -16.92 7.34 -26.35
N ARG A 49 -17.56 8.33 -27.00
CA ARG A 49 -17.10 9.72 -26.93
C ARG A 49 -17.37 10.39 -25.59
N LEU A 50 -18.44 9.96 -24.89
CA LEU A 50 -18.85 10.49 -23.59
C LEU A 50 -18.15 9.79 -22.41
N THR A 51 -17.72 8.53 -22.60
CA THR A 51 -17.14 7.72 -21.53
C THR A 51 -15.65 7.99 -21.39
N THR A 52 -15.20 8.31 -20.17
CA THR A 52 -13.77 8.47 -19.88
C THR A 52 -13.07 7.11 -19.88
N PRO A 53 -11.94 6.95 -20.58
CA PRO A 53 -11.19 5.69 -20.58
C PRO A 53 -10.61 5.38 -19.19
N VAL A 54 -10.69 4.12 -18.79
CA VAL A 54 -10.07 3.62 -17.57
C VAL A 54 -8.87 2.76 -17.94
N TYR A 55 -7.71 3.12 -17.41
CA TYR A 55 -6.45 2.42 -17.65
C TYR A 55 -6.16 1.46 -16.51
N ASN A 56 -5.65 0.28 -16.83
CA ASN A 56 -5.12 -0.65 -15.86
C ASN A 56 -3.59 -0.50 -15.81
N ILE A 57 -3.09 0.03 -14.71
CA ILE A 57 -1.66 0.26 -14.47
C ILE A 57 -1.18 -0.88 -13.59
N SER A 58 -0.10 -1.57 -13.99
CA SER A 58 0.46 -2.67 -13.21
C SER A 58 1.96 -2.51 -13.02
N ALA A 59 2.44 -2.97 -11.86
CA ALA A 59 3.85 -3.11 -11.53
C ALA A 59 4.09 -4.50 -10.96
N THR A 60 5.28 -5.03 -11.23
CA THR A 60 5.71 -6.33 -10.71
C THR A 60 6.83 -6.11 -9.71
N VAL A 61 6.71 -6.70 -8.54
CA VAL A 61 7.65 -6.54 -7.43
C VAL A 61 8.09 -7.91 -6.93
N LEU A 62 9.37 -8.06 -6.68
CA LEU A 62 9.93 -9.22 -5.98
C LEU A 62 9.96 -8.92 -4.48
N ILE A 63 9.18 -9.63 -3.71
CA ILE A 63 9.25 -9.61 -2.24
C ILE A 63 10.37 -10.57 -1.84
N LYS A 64 11.41 -10.02 -1.19
CA LYS A 64 12.53 -10.82 -0.74
C LYS A 64 12.13 -11.60 0.51
N ASP A 65 12.08 -12.92 0.38
CA ASP A 65 11.84 -13.81 1.51
C ASP A 65 13.15 -14.00 2.27
N ASP A 66 13.29 -13.42 3.46
CA ASP A 66 14.50 -13.48 4.27
C ASP A 66 14.85 -14.91 4.72
N LYS A 67 13.92 -15.87 4.58
CA LYS A 67 14.16 -17.28 4.88
C LYS A 67 14.99 -18.02 3.82
N LYS A 68 15.09 -17.54 2.57
CA LYS A 68 15.85 -18.20 1.48
C LYS A 68 17.29 -17.74 1.34
N GLY A 69 17.72 -16.72 2.05
CA GLY A 69 19.05 -16.15 1.96
C GLY A 69 19.88 -16.43 3.20
N GLY A 70 20.49 -17.62 3.34
CA GLY A 70 21.75 -17.87 4.06
C GLY A 70 21.89 -17.47 5.54
N GLY A 71 20.85 -16.99 6.22
CA GLY A 71 20.91 -16.49 7.59
C GLY A 71 20.41 -17.47 8.68
N THR A 72 20.36 -18.76 8.39
CA THR A 72 19.84 -19.79 9.32
C THR A 72 20.67 -19.99 10.58
N SER A 73 21.91 -19.53 10.63
CA SER A 73 22.74 -19.65 11.83
C SER A 73 22.41 -18.61 12.90
N MET A 74 22.16 -17.38 12.52
CA MET A 74 21.95 -16.30 13.48
C MET A 74 20.53 -16.30 14.06
N SER A 75 19.51 -16.61 13.26
CA SER A 75 18.14 -16.75 13.74
C SER A 75 17.96 -17.92 14.67
N SER A 76 18.58 -19.09 14.39
CA SER A 76 18.53 -20.27 15.24
C SER A 76 19.34 -20.09 16.54
N GLU A 77 20.37 -19.26 16.52
CA GLU A 77 21.16 -18.92 17.71
C GLU A 77 20.41 -17.97 18.65
N LEU A 78 19.75 -16.96 18.08
CA LEU A 78 18.85 -16.02 18.79
C LEU A 78 17.61 -16.74 19.38
N GLU A 79 17.03 -17.68 18.64
CA GLU A 79 15.93 -18.54 19.09
C GLU A 79 16.36 -19.42 20.31
N ARG A 80 17.57 -19.97 20.30
CA ARG A 80 18.17 -20.69 21.43
C ARG A 80 18.43 -19.80 22.64
N MET A 81 18.67 -18.51 22.44
CA MET A 81 18.85 -17.52 23.50
C MET A 81 17.53 -17.01 24.10
N GLY A 82 16.38 -17.56 23.70
CA GLY A 82 15.05 -17.15 24.20
C GLY A 82 14.54 -15.82 23.61
N LEU A 83 15.12 -15.38 22.49
CA LEU A 83 14.78 -14.16 21.78
C LEU A 83 13.77 -14.40 20.63
N ASP A 84 12.96 -15.44 20.77
CA ASP A 84 11.98 -15.90 19.77
C ASP A 84 11.01 -14.79 19.31
N GLY A 85 10.64 -13.92 20.23
CA GLY A 85 9.77 -12.78 19.93
C GLY A 85 10.39 -11.72 19.01
N PHE A 86 11.70 -11.66 18.86
CA PHE A 86 12.41 -10.68 18.02
C PHE A 86 12.78 -11.23 16.64
N VAL A 87 12.76 -12.53 16.44
CA VAL A 87 13.24 -13.20 15.23
C VAL A 87 12.11 -13.78 14.37
N SER A 88 10.91 -13.90 14.90
CA SER A 88 9.77 -14.53 14.22
C SER A 88 9.02 -13.60 13.25
N SER A 89 9.69 -12.70 12.55
CA SER A 89 9.09 -12.11 11.37
C SER A 89 9.42 -12.94 10.13
N SER A 90 8.86 -14.14 10.06
CA SER A 90 8.74 -14.81 8.76
C SER A 90 7.77 -13.98 7.93
N SER A 91 8.30 -13.10 7.09
CA SER A 91 7.50 -12.42 6.09
C SER A 91 6.97 -13.48 5.15
N ASN A 92 5.76 -13.95 5.43
CA ASN A 92 4.98 -14.69 4.47
C ASN A 92 4.58 -13.68 3.39
N VAL A 93 4.75 -14.01 2.11
CA VAL A 93 4.36 -13.13 0.99
C VAL A 93 2.91 -12.62 1.15
N ASP A 94 2.05 -13.42 1.76
CA ASP A 94 0.67 -13.04 2.06
C ASP A 94 0.59 -11.88 3.08
N ASN A 95 1.45 -11.86 4.10
CA ASN A 95 1.51 -10.75 5.07
C ASN A 95 1.98 -9.46 4.40
N GLU A 96 2.99 -9.54 3.52
CA GLU A 96 3.48 -8.38 2.79
C GLU A 96 2.44 -7.83 1.81
N ILE A 97 1.62 -8.70 1.22
CA ILE A 97 0.48 -8.31 0.39
C ILE A 97 -0.55 -7.53 1.22
N GLU A 98 -0.83 -7.96 2.45
CA GLU A 98 -1.76 -7.25 3.34
C GLU A 98 -1.19 -5.90 3.80
N VAL A 99 0.13 -5.81 4.06
CA VAL A 99 0.81 -4.53 4.36
C VAL A 99 0.70 -3.58 3.16
N LEU A 100 1.00 -4.04 1.94
CA LEU A 100 0.88 -3.25 0.72
C LEU A 100 -0.56 -2.79 0.46
N ARG A 101 -1.57 -3.57 0.85
CA ARG A 101 -3.00 -3.23 0.75
C ARG A 101 -3.49 -2.34 1.88
N SER A 102 -2.68 -2.08 2.89
CA SER A 102 -3.10 -1.36 4.09
C SER A 102 -3.57 0.05 3.76
N LYS A 103 -4.59 0.50 4.50
CA LYS A 103 -5.11 1.87 4.40
C LYS A 103 -4.12 2.89 4.93
N SER A 104 -3.29 2.50 5.90
CA SER A 104 -2.25 3.36 6.47
C SER A 104 -1.22 3.72 5.41
N LEU A 105 -0.64 2.71 4.75
CA LEU A 105 0.35 2.90 3.69
C LEU A 105 -0.24 3.71 2.52
N SER A 106 -1.47 3.38 2.09
CA SER A 106 -2.19 4.16 1.07
C SER A 106 -2.43 5.61 1.52
N GLY A 107 -2.65 5.85 2.81
CA GLY A 107 -2.81 7.17 3.41
C GLY A 107 -1.54 8.00 3.34
N GLU A 108 -0.40 7.41 3.67
CA GLU A 108 0.91 8.05 3.54
C GLU A 108 1.19 8.46 2.09
N VAL A 109 0.89 7.58 1.13
CA VAL A 109 1.04 7.88 -0.30
C VAL A 109 0.14 9.02 -0.74
N VAL A 110 -1.15 8.98 -0.36
CA VAL A 110 -2.13 10.01 -0.71
C VAL A 110 -1.73 11.37 -0.15
N ASN A 111 -1.23 11.41 1.10
CA ASN A 111 -0.76 12.64 1.73
C ASN A 111 0.52 13.16 1.07
N ASN A 112 1.46 12.28 0.76
CA ASN A 112 2.77 12.64 0.20
C ASN A 112 2.65 13.19 -1.23
N LEU A 113 1.77 12.59 -2.05
CA LEU A 113 1.52 13.02 -3.43
C LEU A 113 0.40 14.07 -3.56
N GLY A 114 -0.29 14.42 -2.47
CA GLY A 114 -1.43 15.35 -2.51
C GLY A 114 -2.61 14.83 -3.33
N LEU A 115 -2.82 13.51 -3.41
CA LEU A 115 -3.85 12.90 -4.27
C LEU A 115 -5.29 13.17 -3.80
N PHE A 116 -5.44 13.79 -2.66
CA PHE A 116 -6.75 14.22 -2.16
C PHE A 116 -7.26 15.48 -2.86
N VAL A 117 -6.41 16.15 -3.66
CA VAL A 117 -6.80 17.23 -4.56
C VAL A 117 -6.89 16.69 -5.99
N THR A 118 -8.01 16.95 -6.66
CA THR A 118 -8.26 16.54 -8.05
C THR A 118 -8.64 17.76 -8.87
N TYR A 119 -7.93 18.01 -9.98
CA TYR A 119 -8.17 19.15 -10.86
C TYR A 119 -8.92 18.69 -12.12
N ILE A 120 -9.97 19.41 -12.48
CA ILE A 120 -10.76 19.15 -13.68
C ILE A 120 -10.77 20.40 -14.54
N ASP A 121 -10.47 20.25 -15.83
CA ASP A 121 -10.64 21.28 -16.83
C ASP A 121 -12.11 21.31 -17.25
N GLU A 122 -12.78 22.45 -17.04
CA GLU A 122 -14.19 22.61 -17.41
C GLU A 122 -14.38 23.00 -18.86
N ASP A 123 -13.33 23.49 -19.53
CA ASP A 123 -13.37 23.97 -20.91
C ASP A 123 -13.17 22.84 -21.93
N GLU A 124 -12.65 21.69 -21.51
CA GLU A 124 -12.47 20.50 -22.37
C GLU A 124 -13.67 19.55 -22.28
N PHE A 125 -14.08 19.01 -23.41
CA PHE A 125 -15.12 17.98 -23.47
C PHE A 125 -14.59 16.72 -24.16
N PRO A 126 -14.66 15.53 -23.52
CA PRO A 126 -15.09 15.27 -22.13
C PRO A 126 -14.16 15.91 -21.10
N LYS A 127 -14.72 16.27 -19.93
CA LYS A 127 -13.96 16.89 -18.84
C LYS A 127 -12.74 16.05 -18.50
N LYS A 128 -11.57 16.67 -18.47
CA LYS A 128 -10.29 15.99 -18.31
C LYS A 128 -9.68 16.30 -16.96
N GLU A 129 -9.17 15.27 -16.31
CA GLU A 129 -8.36 15.43 -15.08
C GLU A 129 -6.96 15.93 -15.43
N LEU A 130 -6.58 17.09 -14.93
CA LEU A 130 -5.28 17.73 -15.19
C LEU A 130 -4.15 17.16 -14.33
N TYR A 131 -4.45 16.66 -13.11
CA TYR A 131 -3.45 16.16 -12.15
C TYR A 131 -2.28 17.16 -12.00
N GLN A 132 -1.05 16.78 -12.38
CA GLN A 132 0.16 17.62 -12.31
C GLN A 132 0.25 18.67 -13.43
N THR A 133 -0.64 18.62 -14.43
CA THR A 133 -0.65 19.58 -15.55
C THR A 133 -1.54 20.79 -15.29
N SER A 134 -2.17 20.89 -14.11
CA SER A 134 -2.91 22.07 -13.71
C SER A 134 -1.99 23.30 -13.64
N PRO A 135 -2.36 24.45 -14.22
CA PRO A 135 -1.56 25.66 -14.14
C PRO A 135 -1.48 26.27 -12.74
N VAL A 136 -2.46 25.96 -11.89
CA VAL A 136 -2.49 26.39 -10.48
C VAL A 136 -2.59 25.16 -9.61
N LEU A 137 -1.76 25.11 -8.57
CA LEU A 137 -1.79 24.09 -7.54
C LEU A 137 -2.47 24.64 -6.29
N VAL A 138 -3.42 23.88 -5.77
CA VAL A 138 -4.14 24.20 -4.52
C VAL A 138 -3.57 23.33 -3.42
N SER A 139 -3.18 23.94 -2.33
CA SER A 139 -2.62 23.26 -1.16
C SER A 139 -3.49 23.54 0.07
N LEU A 140 -3.88 22.48 0.74
CA LEU A 140 -4.50 22.45 2.06
C LEU A 140 -3.77 21.39 2.87
N THR A 141 -3.57 21.63 4.17
CA THR A 141 -2.91 20.61 4.98
C THR A 141 -3.78 19.35 5.08
N PRO A 142 -3.20 18.12 5.06
CA PRO A 142 -3.98 16.89 5.18
C PRO A 142 -4.86 16.86 6.44
N GLN A 143 -4.36 17.44 7.53
CA GLN A 143 -5.09 17.52 8.81
C GLN A 143 -6.33 18.41 8.75
N GLU A 144 -6.26 19.55 8.03
CA GLU A 144 -7.41 20.41 7.77
C GLU A 144 -8.38 19.75 6.78
N ALA A 145 -7.85 19.13 5.73
CA ALA A 145 -8.64 18.42 4.73
C ALA A 145 -9.46 17.24 5.34
N ASP A 146 -8.91 16.54 6.34
CA ASP A 146 -9.65 15.45 7.02
C ASP A 146 -10.79 15.97 7.91
N LYS A 147 -10.71 17.22 8.38
CA LYS A 147 -11.76 17.87 9.20
C LYS A 147 -12.90 18.45 8.38
N LEU A 148 -12.77 18.53 7.06
CA LEU A 148 -13.81 19.06 6.19
C LEU A 148 -15.14 18.33 6.41
N PRO A 149 -16.28 19.05 6.48
CA PRO A 149 -17.59 18.42 6.62
C PRO A 149 -17.97 17.57 5.41
N GLY A 150 -17.37 17.86 4.25
CA GLY A 150 -17.60 17.18 2.99
C GLY A 150 -16.51 17.49 1.98
N ARG A 151 -16.81 17.30 0.71
CA ARG A 151 -15.95 17.70 -0.40
C ARG A 151 -15.91 19.22 -0.50
N MET A 152 -14.71 19.80 -0.59
CA MET A 152 -14.54 21.21 -0.92
C MET A 152 -14.36 21.35 -2.42
N GLU A 153 -15.13 22.25 -3.02
CA GLU A 153 -15.04 22.61 -4.44
C GLU A 153 -14.41 23.99 -4.55
N VAL A 154 -13.36 24.10 -5.35
CA VAL A 154 -12.61 25.34 -5.59
C VAL A 154 -12.62 25.61 -7.09
N ALA A 155 -13.54 26.44 -7.53
CA ALA A 155 -13.59 26.90 -8.90
C ALA A 155 -12.64 28.09 -9.09
N MET A 156 -11.75 27.96 -10.05
CA MET A 156 -10.71 28.95 -10.37
C MET A 156 -10.90 29.40 -11.82
N THR A 157 -11.09 30.69 -12.04
CA THR A 157 -11.15 31.31 -13.36
C THR A 157 -9.87 32.11 -13.56
N LEU A 158 -9.06 31.67 -14.50
CA LEU A 158 -7.79 32.30 -14.88
C LEU A 158 -8.05 33.23 -16.06
N GLN A 159 -7.83 34.53 -15.86
CA GLN A 159 -7.98 35.54 -16.90
C GLN A 159 -6.66 35.81 -17.64
N PRO A 160 -6.69 36.23 -18.91
CA PRO A 160 -5.50 36.62 -19.67
C PRO A 160 -4.70 37.76 -19.04
N THR A 161 -5.34 38.55 -18.17
CA THR A 161 -4.73 39.64 -17.41
C THR A 161 -3.84 39.17 -16.26
N GLY A 162 -3.77 37.85 -16.00
CA GLY A 162 -3.08 37.26 -14.86
C GLY A 162 -3.86 37.27 -13.55
N VAL A 163 -5.07 37.81 -13.59
CA VAL A 163 -6.00 37.83 -12.46
C VAL A 163 -6.70 36.47 -12.34
N MET A 164 -6.78 35.95 -11.13
CA MET A 164 -7.47 34.70 -10.79
C MET A 164 -8.69 34.97 -9.90
N ASP A 165 -9.86 34.61 -10.37
CA ASP A 165 -11.10 34.64 -9.60
C ASP A 165 -11.31 33.25 -8.95
N VAL A 166 -11.47 33.21 -7.64
CA VAL A 166 -11.61 31.96 -6.88
C VAL A 166 -12.94 31.95 -6.16
N GLN A 167 -13.71 30.92 -6.43
CA GLN A 167 -14.97 30.62 -5.74
C GLN A 167 -14.84 29.27 -5.07
N MET A 168 -14.96 29.25 -3.73
CA MET A 168 -14.87 28.02 -2.93
C MET A 168 -16.23 27.71 -2.33
N ARG A 169 -16.61 26.42 -2.39
CA ARG A 169 -17.83 25.90 -1.79
C ARG A 169 -17.51 24.73 -0.86
N VAL A 170 -17.99 24.82 0.38
CA VAL A 170 -17.86 23.74 1.36
C VAL A 170 -19.23 23.56 2.03
N GLY A 171 -19.93 22.48 1.70
CA GLY A 171 -21.32 22.28 2.15
C GLY A 171 -22.23 23.40 1.65
N GLU A 172 -22.84 24.17 2.56
CA GLU A 172 -23.72 25.30 2.25
C GLU A 172 -22.98 26.64 2.23
N LYS A 173 -21.71 26.68 2.66
CA LYS A 173 -20.92 27.90 2.70
C LYS A 173 -20.24 28.16 1.36
N GLU A 174 -20.29 29.40 0.92
CA GLU A 174 -19.64 29.86 -0.29
C GLU A 174 -18.75 31.06 0.03
N TYR A 175 -17.51 31.00 -0.48
CA TYR A 175 -16.50 32.04 -0.33
C TYR A 175 -16.05 32.48 -1.70
N ARG A 176 -15.89 33.79 -1.95
CA ARG A 176 -15.40 34.34 -3.20
C ARG A 176 -14.31 35.36 -2.96
N ARG A 177 -13.20 35.25 -3.74
CA ARG A 177 -12.10 36.19 -3.68
C ARG A 177 -11.35 36.25 -5.01
N GLN A 178 -10.82 37.40 -5.32
CA GLN A 178 -10.02 37.67 -6.50
C GLN A 178 -8.54 37.87 -6.08
N PHE A 179 -7.63 37.33 -6.86
CA PHE A 179 -6.19 37.43 -6.65
C PHE A 179 -5.51 37.93 -7.89
N GLU A 180 -4.63 38.93 -7.74
CA GLU A 180 -3.88 39.54 -8.85
C GLU A 180 -2.55 38.81 -9.11
N LYS A 181 -2.02 38.10 -8.11
CA LYS A 181 -0.73 37.43 -8.19
C LYS A 181 -0.73 36.13 -7.40
N LEU A 182 0.08 35.17 -7.85
CA LEU A 182 0.41 33.95 -7.13
C LEU A 182 1.86 34.05 -6.59
N PRO A 183 2.19 33.46 -5.42
CA PRO A 183 1.30 32.68 -4.55
C PRO A 183 0.27 33.51 -3.80
N ALA A 184 -0.90 32.94 -3.55
CA ALA A 184 -1.99 33.57 -2.83
C ALA A 184 -2.51 32.64 -1.72
N VAL A 185 -3.07 33.26 -0.66
CA VAL A 185 -3.61 32.53 0.48
C VAL A 185 -5.03 32.98 0.77
N PHE A 186 -5.91 32.02 0.96
CA PHE A 186 -7.31 32.25 1.26
C PHE A 186 -7.67 31.56 2.60
N PRO A 187 -7.68 32.30 3.72
CA PRO A 187 -8.14 31.78 5.00
C PRO A 187 -9.66 31.61 4.98
N THR A 188 -10.13 30.45 5.43
CA THR A 188 -11.54 30.12 5.64
C THR A 188 -11.72 29.54 7.05
N ASP A 189 -12.97 29.39 7.49
CA ASP A 189 -13.28 28.77 8.78
C ASP A 189 -12.83 27.29 8.84
N GLU A 190 -12.78 26.62 7.69
CA GLU A 190 -12.44 25.21 7.56
C GLU A 190 -10.95 24.93 7.36
N GLY A 191 -10.15 25.99 7.13
CA GLY A 191 -8.71 25.88 6.92
C GLY A 191 -8.18 26.96 5.98
N THR A 192 -6.86 26.97 5.85
CA THR A 192 -6.17 27.95 5.02
C THR A 192 -5.76 27.33 3.69
N VAL A 193 -6.44 27.73 2.61
CA VAL A 193 -6.15 27.26 1.25
C VAL A 193 -5.09 28.14 0.62
N ALA A 194 -4.00 27.54 0.16
CA ALA A 194 -2.93 28.23 -0.55
C ALA A 194 -2.94 27.88 -2.03
N PHE A 195 -2.66 28.86 -2.87
CA PHE A 195 -2.62 28.75 -4.32
C PHE A 195 -1.21 29.07 -4.79
N PHE A 196 -0.63 28.17 -5.61
CA PHE A 196 0.71 28.31 -6.17
C PHE A 196 0.66 28.22 -7.69
N ALA A 197 1.47 29.02 -8.37
CA ALA A 197 1.69 28.81 -9.80
C ALA A 197 2.44 27.50 -10.03
N ASN A 198 1.95 26.68 -10.93
CA ASN A 198 2.66 25.48 -11.33
C ASN A 198 3.70 25.81 -12.39
N ASN A 199 4.96 25.85 -11.94
CA ASN A 199 6.12 26.11 -12.80
C ASN A 199 6.75 24.81 -13.36
N ASP A 200 6.11 23.67 -13.14
CA ASP A 200 6.62 22.40 -13.65
C ASP A 200 6.55 22.39 -15.19
N THR A 201 7.58 21.83 -15.82
CA THR A 201 7.67 21.67 -17.28
C THR A 201 6.55 20.82 -17.87
N LEU A 202 5.84 20.08 -17.03
CA LEU A 202 4.68 19.26 -17.41
C LEU A 202 3.40 20.08 -17.57
N SER A 203 3.34 21.29 -17.03
CA SER A 203 2.19 22.18 -17.22
C SER A 203 2.19 22.73 -18.64
N ALA A 204 1.15 22.39 -19.41
CA ALA A 204 1.01 22.88 -20.80
C ALA A 204 0.75 24.38 -20.86
N VAL A 205 0.27 24.98 -19.78
CA VAL A 205 -0.08 26.39 -19.69
C VAL A 205 0.40 26.95 -18.35
N ARG A 206 1.26 27.97 -18.41
CA ARG A 206 1.61 28.74 -17.22
C ARG A 206 0.53 29.77 -16.93
N PRO A 207 0.23 30.08 -15.65
CA PRO A 207 -0.79 31.09 -15.30
C PRO A 207 -0.51 32.44 -15.96
N GLU A 208 0.75 32.80 -16.17
CA GLU A 208 1.20 34.03 -16.79
C GLU A 208 0.98 34.10 -18.30
N ASN A 209 0.82 32.96 -18.97
CA ASN A 209 0.70 32.83 -20.43
C ASN A 209 -0.70 32.37 -20.88
N VAL A 210 -1.71 32.57 -20.05
CA VAL A 210 -3.10 32.27 -20.39
C VAL A 210 -3.58 33.25 -21.44
N THR A 211 -3.80 32.80 -22.69
CA THR A 211 -4.28 33.62 -23.81
C THR A 211 -5.79 33.71 -23.87
N LYS A 212 -6.50 32.78 -23.23
CA LYS A 212 -7.96 32.72 -23.12
C LYS A 212 -8.33 32.43 -21.68
N GLU A 213 -9.50 32.94 -21.28
CA GLU A 213 -10.08 32.59 -19.97
C GLU A 213 -10.16 31.07 -19.83
N ARG A 214 -9.74 30.54 -18.68
CA ARG A 214 -9.76 29.09 -18.37
C ARG A 214 -10.46 28.86 -17.05
N HIS A 215 -11.34 27.86 -17.09
CA HIS A 215 -12.13 27.44 -15.93
C HIS A 215 -11.60 26.09 -15.42
N ILE A 216 -11.01 26.10 -14.23
CA ILE A 216 -10.45 24.90 -13.60
C ILE A 216 -11.12 24.73 -12.25
N THR A 217 -11.67 23.56 -12.00
CA THR A 217 -12.24 23.21 -10.73
C THR A 217 -11.34 22.23 -9.99
N ALA A 218 -10.85 22.62 -8.82
CA ALA A 218 -10.16 21.74 -7.91
C ALA A 218 -11.14 21.18 -6.86
N PHE A 219 -11.12 19.87 -6.69
CA PHE A 219 -11.90 19.18 -5.69
C PHE A 219 -10.98 18.65 -4.60
N ILE A 220 -11.18 19.12 -3.37
CA ILE A 220 -10.46 18.66 -2.21
C ILE A 220 -11.36 17.68 -1.45
N ASN A 221 -10.90 16.43 -1.37
CA ASN A 221 -11.59 15.38 -0.64
C ASN A 221 -10.86 15.09 0.67
N ARG A 222 -11.50 14.39 1.59
CA ARG A 222 -10.83 13.92 2.82
C ARG A 222 -9.74 12.92 2.47
N PRO A 223 -8.47 13.15 2.85
CA PRO A 223 -7.35 12.24 2.58
C PRO A 223 -7.63 10.79 2.97
N PHE A 224 -8.21 10.56 4.14
CA PHE A 224 -8.60 9.23 4.60
C PHE A 224 -9.59 8.52 3.65
N SER A 225 -10.58 9.24 3.13
CA SER A 225 -11.57 8.68 2.20
C SER A 225 -10.93 8.31 0.86
N VAL A 226 -10.01 9.15 0.37
CA VAL A 226 -9.25 8.91 -0.86
C VAL A 226 -8.32 7.70 -0.68
N ALA A 227 -7.59 7.63 0.44
CA ALA A 227 -6.72 6.51 0.78
C ALA A 227 -7.49 5.19 0.84
N LYS A 228 -8.66 5.19 1.47
CA LYS A 228 -9.56 4.02 1.50
C LYS A 228 -10.02 3.62 0.09
N GLY A 229 -10.31 4.59 -0.78
CA GLY A 229 -10.66 4.35 -2.18
C GLY A 229 -9.52 3.67 -2.95
N TYR A 230 -8.30 4.17 -2.83
CA TYR A 230 -7.11 3.57 -3.43
C TYR A 230 -6.84 2.17 -2.89
N ALA A 231 -6.82 1.97 -1.57
CA ALA A 231 -6.61 0.67 -0.95
C ALA A 231 -7.62 -0.39 -1.44
N ASN A 232 -8.88 -0.01 -1.61
CA ASN A 232 -9.93 -0.91 -2.11
C ASN A 232 -9.83 -1.19 -3.63
N SER A 233 -9.26 -0.27 -4.40
CA SER A 233 -9.09 -0.41 -5.86
C SER A 233 -7.78 -1.10 -6.25
N LEU A 234 -6.85 -1.26 -5.30
CA LEU A 234 -5.64 -2.05 -5.49
C LEU A 234 -5.96 -3.54 -5.61
N SER A 235 -5.50 -4.15 -6.68
CA SER A 235 -5.47 -5.59 -6.84
C SER A 235 -4.03 -6.07 -6.73
N ILE A 236 -3.73 -6.81 -5.67
CA ILE A 236 -2.39 -7.32 -5.39
C ILE A 236 -2.48 -8.83 -5.32
N ALA A 237 -1.72 -9.51 -6.16
CA ALA A 237 -1.73 -10.98 -6.22
C ALA A 237 -0.35 -11.52 -6.59
N PRO A 238 0.06 -12.69 -6.05
CA PRO A 238 1.27 -13.35 -6.47
C PRO A 238 1.13 -13.87 -7.90
N THR A 239 2.20 -13.83 -8.67
CA THR A 239 2.23 -14.33 -10.06
C THR A 239 1.99 -15.85 -10.10
N SER A 240 2.40 -16.59 -9.08
CA SER A 240 2.24 -18.03 -8.90
C SER A 240 2.26 -18.36 -7.41
N LYS A 241 1.65 -19.46 -7.02
CA LYS A 241 1.59 -19.93 -5.61
C LYS A 241 2.96 -20.21 -4.98
N THR A 242 4.00 -20.37 -5.79
CA THR A 242 5.35 -20.76 -5.35
C THR A 242 6.39 -19.66 -5.52
N THR A 243 5.99 -18.48 -6.02
CA THR A 243 6.91 -17.38 -6.29
C THR A 243 6.70 -16.22 -5.32
N SER A 244 7.79 -15.57 -4.95
CA SER A 244 7.78 -14.32 -4.19
C SER A 244 7.55 -13.08 -5.09
N VAL A 245 7.16 -13.29 -6.35
CA VAL A 245 6.86 -12.20 -7.30
C VAL A 245 5.39 -11.85 -7.22
N VAL A 246 5.10 -10.58 -6.92
CA VAL A 246 3.75 -10.04 -6.75
C VAL A 246 3.46 -9.02 -7.84
N VAL A 247 2.27 -9.08 -8.41
CA VAL A 247 1.74 -8.09 -9.35
C VAL A 247 0.77 -7.17 -8.61
N ILE A 248 1.06 -5.88 -8.66
CA ILE A 248 0.20 -4.82 -8.14
C ILE A 248 -0.49 -4.18 -9.33
N SER A 249 -1.82 -4.10 -9.33
CA SER A 249 -2.61 -3.50 -10.39
C SER A 249 -3.57 -2.47 -9.81
N LEU A 250 -3.71 -1.34 -10.51
CA LEU A 250 -4.60 -0.25 -10.15
C LEU A 250 -5.36 0.24 -11.38
N LYS A 251 -6.68 0.38 -11.27
CA LYS A 251 -7.50 1.00 -12.30
C LYS A 251 -7.65 2.49 -12.02
N ASN A 252 -7.26 3.32 -12.98
CA ASN A 252 -7.37 4.77 -12.85
C ASN A 252 -7.69 5.43 -14.20
N THR A 253 -8.42 6.53 -14.19
CA THR A 253 -8.73 7.34 -15.39
C THR A 253 -7.51 8.13 -15.86
N ASN A 254 -6.61 8.51 -14.94
CA ASN A 254 -5.36 9.19 -15.24
C ASN A 254 -4.17 8.23 -15.07
N PRO A 255 -3.51 7.79 -16.17
CA PRO A 255 -2.42 6.81 -16.09
C PRO A 255 -1.19 7.33 -15.33
N ARG A 256 -0.90 8.64 -15.39
CA ARG A 256 0.21 9.23 -14.61
C ARG A 256 -0.06 9.14 -13.11
N ARG A 257 -1.25 9.58 -12.69
CA ARG A 257 -1.67 9.54 -11.29
C ARG A 257 -1.61 8.11 -10.73
N GLY A 258 -2.07 7.12 -11.51
CA GLY A 258 -2.00 5.72 -11.10
C GLY A 258 -0.57 5.18 -11.03
N LYS A 259 0.31 5.56 -11.97
CA LYS A 259 1.73 5.20 -11.96
C LYS A 259 2.46 5.81 -10.76
N ASP A 260 2.25 7.10 -10.51
CA ASP A 260 2.88 7.80 -9.40
C ASP A 260 2.43 7.20 -8.05
N PHE A 261 1.14 6.84 -7.94
CA PHE A 261 0.63 6.16 -6.76
C PHE A 261 1.34 4.83 -6.51
N ILE A 262 1.45 3.95 -7.53
CA ILE A 262 2.10 2.64 -7.38
C ILE A 262 3.59 2.81 -7.06
N ASN A 263 4.29 3.70 -7.74
CA ASN A 263 5.71 3.95 -7.48
C ASN A 263 5.94 4.46 -6.06
N LYS A 264 5.12 5.41 -5.60
CA LYS A 264 5.22 5.95 -4.24
C LYS A 264 4.79 4.95 -3.18
N LEU A 265 3.83 4.08 -3.49
CA LEU A 265 3.44 2.98 -2.60
C LEU A 265 4.63 2.04 -2.33
N LEU A 266 5.35 1.67 -3.38
CA LEU A 266 6.54 0.83 -3.26
C LEU A 266 7.69 1.52 -2.54
N GLU A 267 7.88 2.82 -2.79
CA GLU A 267 8.87 3.62 -2.09
C GLU A 267 8.57 3.69 -0.58
N MET A 268 7.33 4.03 -0.21
CA MET A 268 6.90 4.10 1.20
C MET A 268 6.97 2.73 1.88
N TYR A 269 6.56 1.67 1.21
CA TYR A 269 6.71 0.31 1.69
C TYR A 269 8.18 -0.02 2.02
N ASN A 270 9.12 0.30 1.12
CA ASN A 270 10.53 0.06 1.34
C ASN A 270 11.09 0.91 2.50
N ILE A 271 10.67 2.16 2.61
CA ILE A 271 11.07 3.05 3.72
C ILE A 271 10.57 2.48 5.04
N ASN A 272 9.29 2.10 5.14
CA ASN A 272 8.70 1.56 6.35
C ASN A 272 9.35 0.24 6.74
N ALA A 273 9.57 -0.69 5.79
CA ALA A 273 10.27 -1.95 6.03
C ALA A 273 11.72 -1.75 6.52
N ASN A 274 12.44 -0.75 6.01
CA ASN A 274 13.78 -0.43 6.49
C ASN A 274 13.75 0.20 7.89
N ASN A 275 12.78 1.07 8.17
CA ASN A 275 12.61 1.68 9.49
C ASN A 275 12.29 0.61 10.55
N ASP A 276 11.38 -0.31 10.24
CA ASP A 276 11.04 -1.42 11.13
C ASP A 276 12.26 -2.30 11.43
N LYS A 277 13.06 -2.64 10.40
CA LYS A 277 14.31 -3.41 10.59
C LYS A 277 15.33 -2.66 11.45
N ASN A 278 15.48 -1.36 11.25
CA ASN A 278 16.37 -0.53 12.06
C ASN A 278 15.90 -0.44 13.51
N GLU A 279 14.60 -0.29 13.74
CA GLU A 279 14.02 -0.26 15.08
C GLU A 279 14.23 -1.58 15.82
N VAL A 280 13.99 -2.72 15.13
CA VAL A 280 14.26 -4.06 15.69
C VAL A 280 15.75 -4.22 16.01
N ALA A 281 16.66 -3.81 15.12
CA ALA A 281 18.10 -3.90 15.35
C ALA A 281 18.54 -3.05 16.53
N GLN A 282 18.03 -1.83 16.67
CA GLN A 282 18.32 -0.95 17.80
C GLN A 282 17.83 -1.54 19.13
N LYS A 283 16.58 -2.00 19.20
CA LYS A 283 16.02 -2.63 20.38
C LYS A 283 16.78 -3.90 20.76
N THR A 284 17.23 -4.67 19.76
CA THR A 284 18.06 -5.86 19.99
C THR A 284 19.42 -5.48 20.58
N ALA A 285 20.07 -4.44 20.08
CA ALA A 285 21.33 -3.95 20.61
C ALA A 285 21.18 -3.46 22.06
N GLU A 286 20.15 -2.66 22.36
CA GLU A 286 19.84 -2.19 23.71
C GLU A 286 19.60 -3.36 24.67
N PHE A 287 18.84 -4.37 24.24
CA PHE A 287 18.61 -5.59 25.05
C PHE A 287 19.90 -6.37 25.32
N ILE A 288 20.77 -6.53 24.31
CA ILE A 288 22.04 -7.21 24.44
C ILE A 288 22.94 -6.47 25.43
N ASP A 289 23.03 -5.15 25.35
CA ASP A 289 23.83 -4.32 26.26
C ASP A 289 23.33 -4.43 27.72
N GLU A 290 22.01 -4.38 27.91
CA GLU A 290 21.41 -4.61 29.23
C GLU A 290 21.75 -6.01 29.76
N ARG A 291 21.65 -7.04 28.93
CA ARG A 291 21.91 -8.43 29.32
C ARG A 291 23.38 -8.65 29.65
N ILE A 292 24.31 -8.06 28.90
CA ILE A 292 25.74 -8.07 29.18
C ILE A 292 26.00 -7.42 30.54
N GLY A 293 25.35 -6.31 30.85
CA GLY A 293 25.47 -5.63 32.14
C GLY A 293 25.03 -6.53 33.34
N ILE A 294 23.91 -7.24 33.17
CA ILE A 294 23.41 -8.18 34.19
C ILE A 294 24.38 -9.34 34.36
N ILE A 295 24.80 -9.99 33.27
CA ILE A 295 25.72 -11.13 33.32
C ILE A 295 27.07 -10.72 33.91
N SER A 296 27.61 -9.56 33.56
CA SER A 296 28.87 -9.06 34.13
C SER A 296 28.76 -8.85 35.64
N LYS A 297 27.63 -8.37 36.13
CA LYS A 297 27.36 -8.19 37.55
C LYS A 297 27.23 -9.52 38.28
N GLU A 298 26.51 -10.48 37.70
CA GLU A 298 26.38 -11.85 38.26
C GLU A 298 27.73 -12.57 38.30
N LEU A 299 28.51 -12.46 37.21
CA LEU A 299 29.86 -13.02 37.13
C LEU A 299 30.76 -12.43 38.22
N GLY A 300 30.79 -11.10 38.36
CA GLY A 300 31.58 -10.42 39.38
C GLY A 300 31.19 -10.86 40.81
N SER A 301 29.87 -11.02 41.07
CA SER A 301 29.40 -11.56 42.36
C SER A 301 29.87 -12.99 42.59
N THR A 302 29.74 -13.85 41.57
CA THR A 302 30.15 -15.26 41.66
C THR A 302 31.67 -15.41 41.84
N GLU A 303 32.48 -14.58 41.14
CA GLU A 303 33.94 -14.55 41.31
C GLU A 303 34.33 -14.11 42.73
N GLN A 304 33.64 -13.13 43.28
CA GLN A 304 33.88 -12.66 44.65
C GLN A 304 33.50 -13.71 45.68
N ASP A 305 32.41 -14.43 45.50
CA ASP A 305 31.99 -15.54 46.34
C ASP A 305 33.00 -16.69 46.27
N LEU A 306 33.50 -17.00 45.07
CA LEU A 306 34.54 -18.01 44.86
C LEU A 306 35.87 -17.63 45.54
N GLU A 307 36.28 -16.34 45.43
CA GLU A 307 37.48 -15.84 46.11
C GLU A 307 37.32 -15.91 47.64
N ASN A 308 36.20 -15.52 48.21
CA ASN A 308 35.88 -15.62 49.60
C ASN A 308 35.90 -17.09 50.10
N PHE A 309 35.33 -18.00 49.29
CA PHE A 309 35.36 -19.43 49.60
C PHE A 309 36.80 -19.96 49.63
N LYS A 310 37.60 -19.66 48.61
CA LYS A 310 39.03 -20.05 48.56
C LYS A 310 39.81 -19.55 49.77
N ARG A 311 39.61 -18.29 50.15
CA ARG A 311 40.26 -17.66 51.26
C ARG A 311 39.86 -18.31 52.62
N THR A 312 38.56 -18.61 52.77
CA THR A 312 38.02 -19.22 53.99
C THR A 312 38.46 -20.69 54.15
N ALA A 313 38.50 -21.41 53.02
CA ALA A 313 38.92 -22.82 53.00
C ALA A 313 40.45 -23.01 52.98
N GLY A 314 41.23 -21.92 52.80
CA GLY A 314 42.70 -21.99 52.70
C GLY A 314 43.21 -22.65 51.45
N ILE A 315 42.36 -22.67 50.38
CA ILE A 315 42.60 -23.36 49.10
C ILE A 315 43.25 -22.40 48.12
N THR A 316 44.48 -22.68 47.69
CA THR A 316 45.21 -21.84 46.77
C THR A 316 44.88 -22.22 45.30
N ASP A 317 44.65 -23.53 45.05
CA ASP A 317 44.28 -24.06 43.75
C ASP A 317 43.33 -25.27 43.90
N LEU A 318 42.10 -25.14 43.45
CA LEU A 318 41.03 -26.14 43.59
C LEU A 318 41.36 -27.44 42.84
N SER A 319 42.05 -27.36 41.70
CA SER A 319 42.41 -28.53 40.91
C SER A 319 43.54 -29.35 41.58
N SER A 320 44.52 -28.68 42.18
CA SER A 320 45.64 -29.28 42.86
C SER A 320 45.19 -29.92 44.16
N GLU A 321 44.32 -29.27 44.94
CA GLU A 321 43.82 -29.84 46.21
C GLU A 321 42.82 -30.97 46.04
N ALA A 322 41.98 -30.93 45.00
CA ALA A 322 41.12 -32.04 44.61
C ALA A 322 41.94 -33.28 44.22
N GLN A 323 43.06 -33.07 43.53
CA GLN A 323 44.02 -34.16 43.21
C GLN A 323 44.69 -34.72 44.44
N ILE A 324 45.09 -33.86 45.38
CA ILE A 324 45.70 -34.29 46.69
C ILE A 324 44.66 -35.04 47.50
N ALA A 325 43.41 -34.57 47.58
CA ALA A 325 42.34 -35.24 48.30
C ALA A 325 41.99 -36.63 47.69
N LEU A 326 41.95 -36.71 46.34
CA LEU A 326 41.72 -37.98 45.65
C LEU A 326 42.87 -38.98 45.87
N THR A 327 44.14 -38.53 45.78
CA THR A 327 45.30 -39.37 46.06
C THR A 327 45.38 -39.76 47.49
N GLY A 328 45.11 -38.86 48.44
CA GLY A 328 45.03 -39.14 49.84
C GLY A 328 43.95 -40.18 50.19
N ASN A 329 42.76 -40.07 49.64
CA ASN A 329 41.68 -41.04 49.80
C ASN A 329 42.07 -42.41 49.21
N ALA A 330 42.70 -42.45 48.06
CA ALA A 330 43.20 -43.71 47.47
C ALA A 330 44.26 -44.38 48.30
N GLU A 331 45.20 -43.63 48.94
CA GLU A 331 46.16 -44.17 49.88
C GLU A 331 45.52 -44.68 51.18
N TYR A 332 44.51 -43.94 51.68
CA TYR A 332 43.78 -44.41 52.90
C TYR A 332 43.01 -45.69 52.62
N GLU A 333 42.33 -45.82 51.50
CA GLU A 333 41.64 -47.05 51.14
C GLU A 333 42.62 -48.21 50.92
N LYS A 334 43.77 -47.97 50.30
CA LYS A 334 44.84 -49.00 50.17
C LYS A 334 45.36 -49.47 51.50
N LYS A 335 45.70 -48.59 52.43
CA LYS A 335 46.13 -48.93 53.79
C LYS A 335 45.03 -49.64 54.56
N ARG A 336 43.77 -49.31 54.36
CA ARG A 336 42.65 -49.98 55.02
C ARG A 336 42.50 -51.42 54.53
N VAL A 337 42.66 -51.67 53.24
CA VAL A 337 42.64 -53.00 52.64
C VAL A 337 43.85 -53.81 53.05
N GLU A 338 45.05 -53.19 53.07
CA GLU A 338 46.28 -53.87 53.60
C GLU A 338 46.17 -54.27 55.05
N ASN A 339 45.68 -53.40 55.94
CA ASN A 339 45.46 -53.73 57.32
C ASN A 339 44.37 -54.82 57.51
N GLN A 340 43.34 -54.82 56.69
CA GLN A 340 42.30 -55.84 56.73
C GLN A 340 42.77 -57.18 56.25
N THR A 341 43.78 -57.23 55.36
CA THR A 341 44.43 -58.47 54.84
C THR A 341 45.47 -59.03 55.88
N GLN A 342 46.00 -58.20 56.76
CA GLN A 342 46.93 -58.63 57.83
C GLN A 342 46.23 -59.18 59.07
N ILE A 343 44.93 -58.96 59.21
CA ILE A 343 44.14 -59.40 60.40
C ILE A 343 43.40 -60.72 60.09
N ASN A 344 43.35 -61.18 58.83
CA ASN A 344 42.87 -62.52 58.45
C ASN A 344 44.04 -63.50 58.23
#